data_1a972a94e3002955c8e4aee2e7d7afff
#
_entry.id   1a972a94e3002955c8e4aee2e7d7afff
#
_cell.length_a   1.000
_cell.length_b   1.000
_cell.length_c   1.000
_cell.angle_alpha   90.00
_cell.angle_beta   90.00
_cell.angle_gamma   90.00
#
_symmetry.space_group_name_H-M   'P 1'
#
loop_
_entity.id
_entity.type
_entity.pdbx_description
1 polymer ?
#
loop_
_entity_poly.entity_id
_entity_poly.type
_entity_poly.pdbx_seq_one_letter_code
_entity_poly.pdbx_strand_id
1 'polypeptide(L)'
;NASLVVLSACETGLGKLNNSEGPMSLARGFYYAGAKNVITSYWNVDDKSTAALFSSVYKNMESSKSSDAIYNAKKELIKTENGKFASPYYWAGFVHIGLPQKKENRNYWWWLLVLPMVIFIGYRQYHQSKFQAK
;
A
#
# COMPACT_ATOMS: atom_id res chain seq x y z
N ASN A 1 -17.58 -2.81 -1.09
CA ASN A 1 -16.34 -3.53 -0.73
C ASN A 1 -15.19 -2.53 -0.67
N ALA A 2 -14.76 -2.15 0.55
CA ALA A 2 -13.60 -1.28 0.75
C ALA A 2 -12.30 -2.08 0.55
N SER A 3 -11.35 -1.52 -0.22
CA SER A 3 -10.02 -2.13 -0.39
C SER A 3 -9.15 -1.96 0.85
N LEU A 4 -9.34 -0.86 1.57
CA LEU A 4 -8.67 -0.53 2.83
C LEU A 4 -9.61 0.25 3.73
N VAL A 5 -9.59 -0.07 5.02
CA VAL A 5 -10.21 0.70 6.11
C VAL A 5 -9.12 1.14 7.06
N VAL A 6 -9.11 2.42 7.42
CA VAL A 6 -8.17 3.00 8.37
C VAL A 6 -8.92 3.45 9.60
N LEU A 7 -8.60 2.87 10.74
CA LEU A 7 -9.17 3.17 12.05
C LEU A 7 -8.16 4.00 12.83
N SER A 8 -8.16 5.32 12.60
CA SER A 8 -7.23 6.27 13.22
C SER A 8 -7.72 6.86 14.53
N ALA A 9 -8.98 6.63 14.91
CA ALA A 9 -9.53 7.16 16.15
C ALA A 9 -9.01 6.36 17.35
N CYS A 10 -8.44 7.07 18.30
CA CYS A 10 -7.71 6.55 19.45
C CYS A 10 -8.49 5.65 20.42
N GLU A 11 -9.79 5.53 20.27
CA GLU A 11 -10.65 4.72 21.16
C GLU A 11 -11.54 3.73 20.42
N THR A 12 -11.37 3.55 19.12
CA THR A 12 -12.17 2.58 18.36
C THR A 12 -11.89 1.13 18.76
N GLY A 13 -10.78 0.89 19.47
CA GLY A 13 -10.46 -0.39 20.07
C GLY A 13 -10.90 -0.56 21.52
N LEU A 14 -11.30 0.52 22.20
CA LEU A 14 -11.72 0.54 23.60
C LEU A 14 -13.23 0.63 23.76
N GLY A 15 -14.03 0.25 22.76
CA GLY A 15 -15.45 0.03 23.01
C GLY A 15 -15.60 -0.87 24.23
N LYS A 16 -16.64 -0.63 25.08
CA LYS A 16 -17.06 -1.50 26.20
C LYS A 16 -17.42 -2.93 25.74
N LEU A 17 -16.60 -3.50 24.87
CA LEU A 17 -16.70 -4.86 24.40
C LEU A 17 -15.78 -5.70 25.27
N ASN A 18 -16.39 -6.67 25.91
CA ASN A 18 -15.81 -7.70 26.78
C ASN A 18 -14.27 -7.77 26.73
N ASN A 19 -13.67 -7.69 27.90
CA ASN A 19 -12.25 -7.56 28.24
C ASN A 19 -11.25 -8.50 27.54
N SER A 20 -11.64 -9.27 26.54
CA SER A 20 -10.79 -10.28 25.90
C SER A 20 -10.42 -10.02 24.43
N GLU A 21 -11.08 -9.11 23.70
CA GLU A 21 -10.88 -9.04 22.24
C GLU A 21 -10.31 -7.70 21.71
N GLY A 22 -10.27 -6.64 22.50
CA GLY A 22 -9.62 -5.35 22.19
C GLY A 22 -9.86 -4.79 20.76
N PRO A 23 -8.92 -4.04 20.20
CA PRO A 23 -9.01 -3.40 18.87
C PRO A 23 -9.26 -4.37 17.72
N MET A 24 -8.97 -5.65 17.93
CA MET A 24 -9.20 -6.70 16.95
C MET A 24 -10.68 -6.94 16.67
N SER A 25 -11.59 -6.63 17.60
CA SER A 25 -13.03 -6.87 17.40
C SER A 25 -13.60 -5.95 16.33
N LEU A 26 -13.23 -4.66 16.34
CA LEU A 26 -13.72 -3.70 15.35
C LEU A 26 -13.08 -3.97 13.96
N ALA A 27 -11.78 -4.23 13.92
CA ALA A 27 -11.10 -4.62 12.69
C ALA A 27 -11.71 -5.89 12.06
N ARG A 28 -12.08 -6.87 12.91
CA ARG A 28 -12.77 -8.09 12.49
C ARG A 28 -14.17 -7.79 11.93
N GLY A 29 -14.90 -6.85 12.55
CA GLY A 29 -16.20 -6.39 12.05
C GLY A 29 -16.12 -5.84 10.63
N PHE A 30 -15.13 -4.98 10.35
CA PHE A 30 -14.88 -4.47 8.99
C PHE A 30 -14.46 -5.55 8.03
N TYR A 31 -13.67 -6.52 8.48
CA TYR A 31 -13.27 -7.65 7.67
C TYR A 31 -14.48 -8.50 7.25
N TYR A 32 -15.39 -8.81 8.18
CA TYR A 32 -16.65 -9.50 7.89
C TYR A 32 -17.58 -8.68 6.98
N ALA A 33 -17.54 -7.36 7.07
CA ALA A 33 -18.25 -6.47 6.17
C ALA A 33 -17.61 -6.39 4.76
N GLY A 34 -16.52 -7.13 4.50
CA GLY A 34 -15.88 -7.25 3.19
C GLY A 34 -14.72 -6.28 2.94
N ALA A 35 -14.18 -5.64 3.97
CA ALA A 35 -12.92 -4.91 3.85
C ALA A 35 -11.77 -5.89 3.61
N LYS A 36 -10.94 -5.62 2.59
CA LYS A 36 -9.80 -6.49 2.26
C LYS A 36 -8.60 -6.26 3.18
N ASN A 37 -8.44 -5.05 3.67
CA ASN A 37 -7.36 -4.64 4.54
C ASN A 37 -7.88 -3.66 5.57
N VAL A 38 -7.35 -3.71 6.79
CA VAL A 38 -7.65 -2.78 7.88
C VAL A 38 -6.34 -2.34 8.53
N ILE A 39 -6.18 -1.04 8.76
CA ILE A 39 -5.11 -0.49 9.60
C ILE A 39 -5.78 0.01 10.88
N THR A 40 -5.27 -0.41 12.03
CA THR A 40 -5.77 -0.01 13.35
C THR A 40 -4.62 0.21 14.32
N SER A 41 -4.88 0.84 15.47
CA SER A 41 -3.89 0.98 16.55
C SER A 41 -4.28 0.17 17.77
N TYR A 42 -3.31 -0.37 18.50
CA TYR A 42 -3.52 -1.11 19.76
C TYR A 42 -3.65 -0.21 20.98
N TRP A 43 -3.17 1.03 20.90
CA TRP A 43 -3.24 2.00 21.99
C TRP A 43 -3.44 3.40 21.44
N ASN A 44 -3.75 4.32 22.35
CA ASN A 44 -3.87 5.73 22.03
C ASN A 44 -2.49 6.31 21.69
N VAL A 45 -2.31 6.76 20.47
CA VAL A 45 -1.07 7.36 19.97
C VAL A 45 -1.27 8.86 19.82
N ASP A 46 -0.21 9.64 20.00
CA ASP A 46 -0.22 11.10 19.82
C ASP A 46 -0.73 11.53 18.43
N ASP A 47 -1.60 12.53 18.40
CA ASP A 47 -2.26 12.99 17.17
C ASP A 47 -1.28 13.48 16.10
N LYS A 48 -0.18 14.15 16.51
CA LYS A 48 0.81 14.68 15.56
C LYS A 48 1.59 13.55 14.88
N SER A 49 2.02 12.55 15.65
CA SER A 49 2.70 11.38 15.10
C SER A 49 1.76 10.54 14.23
N THR A 50 0.50 10.42 14.64
CA THR A 50 -0.56 9.75 13.86
C THR A 50 -0.78 10.44 12.52
N ALA A 51 -0.96 11.76 12.51
CA ALA A 51 -1.13 12.54 11.29
C ALA A 51 0.08 12.42 10.36
N ALA A 52 1.31 12.52 10.90
CA ALA A 52 2.54 12.35 10.14
C ALA A 52 2.65 10.95 9.53
N LEU A 53 2.35 9.91 10.33
CA LEU A 53 2.37 8.52 9.86
C LEU A 53 1.38 8.31 8.71
N PHE A 54 0.11 8.72 8.86
CA PHE A 54 -0.88 8.49 7.83
C PHE A 54 -0.67 9.34 6.58
N SER A 55 -0.15 10.56 6.71
CA SER A 55 0.29 11.34 5.54
C SER A 55 1.31 10.57 4.71
N SER A 56 2.30 9.96 5.37
CA SER A 56 3.31 9.12 4.70
C SER A 56 2.68 7.82 4.16
N VAL A 57 1.76 7.17 4.90
CA VAL A 57 1.06 5.96 4.41
C VAL A 57 0.34 6.25 3.10
N TYR A 58 -0.48 7.32 3.04
CA TYR A 58 -1.22 7.65 1.83
C TYR A 58 -0.31 7.98 0.65
N LYS A 59 0.78 8.73 0.88
CA LYS A 59 1.79 8.99 -0.15
C LYS A 59 2.42 7.71 -0.68
N ASN A 60 2.78 6.78 0.21
CA ASN A 60 3.38 5.51 -0.19
C ASN A 60 2.38 4.57 -0.89
N MET A 61 1.07 4.70 -0.63
CA MET A 61 0.02 3.89 -1.28
C MET A 61 -0.16 4.20 -2.77
N GLU A 62 0.29 5.35 -3.26
CA GLU A 62 0.25 5.67 -4.70
C GLU A 62 1.09 4.69 -5.53
N SER A 63 2.17 4.14 -4.95
CA SER A 63 3.12 3.26 -5.64
C SER A 63 3.27 1.87 -5.01
N SER A 64 2.67 1.65 -3.84
CA SER A 64 2.90 0.45 -3.03
C SER A 64 1.60 -0.15 -2.52
N LYS A 65 1.67 -1.39 -2.05
CA LYS A 65 0.57 -2.04 -1.34
C LYS A 65 0.42 -1.46 0.06
N SER A 66 -0.78 -1.58 0.65
CA SER A 66 -1.06 -1.04 1.98
C SER A 66 -0.13 -1.57 3.08
N SER A 67 0.29 -2.85 3.00
CA SER A 67 1.28 -3.44 3.92
C SER A 67 2.66 -2.80 3.81
N ASP A 68 3.12 -2.57 2.58
CA ASP A 68 4.42 -1.97 2.31
C ASP A 68 4.39 -0.47 2.60
N ALA A 69 3.26 0.19 2.32
CA ALA A 69 3.05 1.60 2.59
C ALA A 69 3.17 1.91 4.08
N ILE A 70 2.50 1.13 4.96
CA ILE A 70 2.61 1.34 6.41
C ILE A 70 4.01 1.01 6.94
N TYR A 71 4.67 -0.02 6.40
CA TYR A 71 6.04 -0.34 6.77
C TYR A 71 7.01 0.79 6.42
N ASN A 72 6.92 1.32 5.21
CA ASN A 72 7.75 2.44 4.76
C ASN A 72 7.45 3.72 5.55
N ALA A 73 6.17 4.01 5.79
CA ALA A 73 5.77 5.17 6.59
C ALA A 73 6.33 5.12 8.02
N LYS A 74 6.33 3.96 8.68
CA LYS A 74 6.98 3.79 9.99
C LYS A 74 8.48 4.06 9.93
N LYS A 75 9.16 3.56 8.90
CA LYS A 75 10.60 3.84 8.72
C LYS A 75 10.89 5.32 8.49
N GLU A 76 10.04 6.00 7.74
CA GLU A 76 10.14 7.45 7.52
C GLU A 76 9.89 8.21 8.81
N LEU A 77 8.84 7.86 9.56
CA LEU A 77 8.50 8.51 10.82
C LEU A 77 9.65 8.44 11.84
N ILE A 78 10.30 7.28 11.98
CA ILE A 78 11.45 7.09 12.88
C ILE A 78 12.61 8.04 12.53
N LYS A 79 12.78 8.35 11.23
CA LYS A 79 13.87 9.21 10.74
C LYS A 79 13.51 10.70 10.74
N THR A 80 12.23 11.03 10.93
CA THR A 80 11.73 12.41 10.86
C THR A 80 12.16 13.24 12.08
N GLU A 81 12.36 14.52 11.87
CA GLU A 81 12.60 15.52 12.93
C GLU A 81 13.64 15.09 13.98
N ASN A 82 14.83 14.68 13.53
CA ASN A 82 15.93 14.28 14.41
C ASN A 82 15.57 13.18 15.44
N GLY A 83 14.66 12.27 15.06
CA GLY A 83 14.27 11.16 15.91
C GLY A 83 13.17 11.47 16.92
N LYS A 84 12.46 12.58 16.80
CA LYS A 84 11.37 12.98 17.70
C LYS A 84 10.33 11.87 17.89
N PHE A 85 10.02 11.12 16.83
CA PHE A 85 9.07 10.01 16.83
C PHE A 85 9.77 8.63 16.79
N ALA A 86 11.05 8.55 17.17
CA ALA A 86 11.81 7.30 17.16
C ALA A 86 11.33 6.28 18.20
N SER A 87 10.71 6.76 19.31
CA SER A 87 10.16 5.86 20.33
C SER A 87 9.08 4.95 19.74
N PRO A 88 9.10 3.63 20.03
CA PRO A 88 8.09 2.68 19.59
C PRO A 88 6.64 3.07 19.94
N TYR A 89 6.45 3.86 20.99
CA TYR A 89 5.15 4.38 21.40
C TYR A 89 4.40 5.06 20.25
N TYR A 90 5.11 5.80 19.37
CA TYR A 90 4.50 6.59 18.29
C TYR A 90 4.15 5.79 17.02
N TRP A 91 4.73 4.62 16.80
CA TRP A 91 4.55 3.89 15.54
C TRP A 91 4.24 2.40 15.71
N ALA A 92 4.67 1.76 16.81
CA ALA A 92 4.54 0.31 16.92
C ALA A 92 3.09 -0.13 17.15
N GLY A 93 2.24 0.75 17.73
CA GLY A 93 0.82 0.48 17.95
C GLY A 93 0.01 0.24 16.68
N PHE A 94 0.41 0.83 15.57
CA PHE A 94 -0.32 0.65 14.32
C PHE A 94 -0.02 -0.71 13.68
N VAL A 95 -1.08 -1.45 13.34
CA VAL A 95 -0.99 -2.76 12.69
C VAL A 95 -1.82 -2.79 11.42
N HIS A 96 -1.35 -3.53 10.46
CA HIS A 96 -2.06 -3.85 9.23
C HIS A 96 -2.58 -5.28 9.32
N ILE A 97 -3.87 -5.43 9.13
CA ILE A 97 -4.58 -6.71 9.11
C ILE A 97 -5.21 -6.85 7.74
N GLY A 98 -4.95 -7.92 7.03
CA GLY A 98 -5.54 -8.13 5.72
C GLY A 98 -4.93 -9.29 4.96
N LEU A 99 -5.49 -9.53 3.79
CA LEU A 99 -5.00 -10.56 2.90
C LEU A 99 -3.67 -10.14 2.25
N PRO A 100 -2.71 -11.05 2.11
CA PRO A 100 -1.50 -10.77 1.37
C PRO A 100 -1.85 -10.40 -0.06
N GLN A 101 -1.58 -9.15 -0.42
CA GLN A 101 -1.82 -8.68 -1.77
C GLN A 101 -0.77 -9.29 -2.70
N LYS A 102 -1.21 -10.13 -3.65
CA LYS A 102 -0.32 -10.68 -4.67
C LYS A 102 0.34 -9.53 -5.44
N LYS A 103 1.66 -9.50 -5.51
CA LYS A 103 2.37 -8.53 -6.33
C LYS A 103 1.94 -8.77 -7.77
N GLU A 104 1.19 -7.85 -8.34
CA GLU A 104 0.92 -7.87 -9.78
C GLU A 104 2.26 -7.64 -10.48
N ASN A 105 2.88 -8.73 -10.86
CA ASN A 105 4.10 -8.67 -11.66
C ASN A 105 3.65 -8.24 -13.07
N ARG A 106 3.64 -6.94 -13.28
CA ARG A 106 3.38 -6.34 -14.58
C ARG A 106 4.57 -6.66 -15.47
N ASN A 107 4.58 -7.89 -15.96
CA ASN A 107 5.59 -8.36 -16.88
C ASN A 107 5.51 -7.57 -18.19
N TYR A 108 6.32 -6.53 -18.30
CA TYR A 108 6.52 -5.80 -19.56
C TYR A 108 7.32 -6.61 -20.58
N TRP A 109 7.58 -7.89 -20.31
CA TRP A 109 8.39 -8.74 -21.16
C TRP A 109 7.80 -8.94 -22.56
N TRP A 110 6.49 -8.86 -22.67
CA TRP A 110 5.83 -8.93 -23.98
C TRP A 110 6.22 -7.76 -24.92
N TRP A 111 6.63 -6.59 -24.38
CA TRP A 111 7.18 -5.49 -25.18
C TRP A 111 8.47 -5.86 -25.91
N LEU A 112 9.29 -6.75 -25.34
CA LEU A 112 10.51 -7.26 -25.98
C LEU A 112 10.20 -8.14 -27.20
N LEU A 113 9.00 -8.68 -27.30
CA LEU A 113 8.54 -9.45 -28.44
C LEU A 113 7.85 -8.57 -29.50
N VAL A 114 7.15 -7.51 -29.09
CA VAL A 114 6.45 -6.58 -29.98
C VAL A 114 7.44 -5.69 -30.76
N LEU A 115 8.49 -5.21 -30.10
CA LEU A 115 9.46 -4.29 -30.68
C LEU A 115 10.18 -4.88 -31.91
N PRO A 116 10.75 -6.09 -31.88
CA PRO A 116 11.36 -6.70 -33.06
C PRO A 116 10.35 -7.02 -34.17
N MET A 117 9.09 -7.33 -33.81
CA MET A 117 8.05 -7.57 -34.80
C MET A 117 7.71 -6.31 -35.59
N VAL A 118 7.60 -5.16 -34.91
CA VAL A 118 7.32 -3.86 -35.56
C VAL A 118 8.49 -3.45 -36.47
N ILE A 119 9.73 -3.65 -36.00
CA ILE A 119 10.94 -3.36 -36.79
C ILE A 119 10.99 -4.26 -38.04
N PHE A 120 10.68 -5.54 -37.88
CA PHE A 120 10.66 -6.48 -39.00
C PHE A 120 9.61 -6.13 -40.07
N ILE A 121 8.40 -5.74 -39.64
CA ILE A 121 7.32 -5.29 -40.55
C ILE A 121 7.74 -4.02 -41.29
N GLY A 122 8.30 -3.04 -40.59
CA GLY A 122 8.81 -1.79 -41.17
C GLY A 122 9.93 -2.03 -42.20
N TYR A 123 10.86 -2.91 -41.86
CA TYR A 123 11.95 -3.30 -42.77
C TYR A 123 11.45 -3.99 -44.04
N ARG A 124 10.44 -4.88 -43.87
CA ARG A 124 9.83 -5.58 -45.03
C ARG A 124 9.08 -4.61 -45.95
N GLN A 125 8.35 -3.65 -45.42
CA GLN A 125 7.67 -2.63 -46.22
C GLN A 125 8.68 -1.71 -46.97
N TYR A 126 9.72 -1.28 -46.26
CA TYR A 126 10.77 -0.47 -46.88
C TYR A 126 11.46 -1.19 -48.03
N HIS A 127 11.70 -2.49 -47.88
CA HIS A 127 12.35 -3.29 -48.92
C HIS A 127 11.45 -3.51 -50.15
N GLN A 128 10.15 -3.68 -49.94
CA GLN A 128 9.15 -3.83 -51.03
C GLN A 128 8.97 -2.54 -51.81
N SER A 129 9.00 -1.37 -51.17
CA SER A 129 8.83 -0.09 -51.86
C SER A 129 10.00 0.22 -52.80
N LYS A 130 11.21 -0.25 -52.52
CA LYS A 130 12.36 -0.11 -53.39
C LYS A 130 12.30 -1.01 -54.65
N PHE A 131 11.55 -2.11 -54.61
CA PHE A 131 11.43 -3.02 -55.73
C PHE A 131 10.41 -2.56 -56.79
N GLN A 132 9.43 -1.71 -56.36
CA GLN A 132 8.43 -1.16 -57.29
C GLN A 132 8.86 0.15 -57.95
N ALA A 133 9.96 0.75 -57.52
CA ALA A 133 10.50 2.00 -58.05
C ALA A 133 11.59 1.78 -59.14
N LYS A 134 11.75 0.55 -59.63
CA LYS A 134 12.69 0.18 -60.68
C LYS A 134 11.96 -0.51 -61.84
#